data_b8eaf0415795c1efb2460161a5a96611
#
_entry.id   b8eaf0415795c1efb2460161a5a96611
#
_cell.length_a   1.000
_cell.length_b   1.000
_cell.length_c   1.000
_cell.angle_alpha   90.00
_cell.angle_beta   90.00
_cell.angle_gamma   90.00
#
_symmetry.space_group_name_H-M   'P 1'
#
loop_
_entity.id
_entity.type
_entity.pdbx_description
1 polymer ?
#
loop_
_entity_poly.entity_id
_entity_poly.type
_entity_poly.pdbx_seq_one_letter_code
_entity_poly.pdbx_strand_id
1 'polypeptide(L)'
;MAPQRVTSPAFAAPQSPGVPPVQRREVLAWAMFDFANSGYTTVVITAVFNAWFVAVIAGGADWATLAWTLALSVSYALNLVSAPFIGAYADLRAKKRELLIASACVCIGGTAALALCGPGDVAMALCIVVIGNFAFGMGENLIAAFLPELVRPEAMGKVSGWGWGLGYLGGLLTLGLCLGWIQGTGRPAEEAVPQTMLITAVMFALAALPTLFLLRERARPTAATRAQVRALAMARVVDALRGGHGLMDLRRLLACIVCYQAGVQTVIALAAIYTSQALGFTTAQSITLILVVNIAAALGAFGFGAVQDRLGHRRTLALTLVGWIAAIALMGLASGTVVVWIAANLVGLCLGASQSAGRALVGYLCPPEREAEIFGLWGMAVKLASILGPLSYGLVNIATEGNHRLSMVVTAVFFVAGLILLMRVDVARGHAAARVSDQ
;
A
#
# COMPACT_ATOMS: atom_id res chain seq x y z
N MET A 1 -39.06 -18.58 18.51
CA MET A 1 -38.20 -17.40 18.28
C MET A 1 -37.85 -17.36 16.79
N ALA A 2 -38.44 -16.44 16.03
CA ALA A 2 -38.09 -16.25 14.62
C ALA A 2 -36.64 -15.73 14.52
N PRO A 3 -35.83 -16.23 13.58
CA PRO A 3 -34.46 -15.71 13.43
C PRO A 3 -34.57 -14.24 13.02
N GLN A 4 -34.00 -13.34 13.85
CA GLN A 4 -33.86 -11.94 13.50
C GLN A 4 -33.12 -11.88 12.16
N ARG A 5 -33.77 -11.37 11.10
CA ARG A 5 -33.11 -11.06 9.83
C ARG A 5 -32.03 -10.03 10.13
N VAL A 6 -30.79 -10.47 10.14
CA VAL A 6 -29.63 -9.57 10.19
C VAL A 6 -29.65 -8.78 8.88
N THR A 7 -30.16 -7.56 8.94
CA THR A 7 -30.16 -6.67 7.76
C THR A 7 -28.71 -6.31 7.45
N SER A 8 -28.29 -6.59 6.23
CA SER A 8 -26.97 -6.15 5.75
C SER A 8 -26.87 -4.62 5.80
N PRO A 9 -25.71 -4.05 6.18
CA PRO A 9 -25.54 -2.60 6.18
C PRO A 9 -25.71 -2.02 4.77
N ALA A 10 -26.19 -0.78 4.68
CA ALA A 10 -26.50 -0.12 3.41
C ALA A 10 -25.34 -0.09 2.39
N PHE A 11 -24.09 -0.15 2.88
CA PHE A 11 -22.89 -0.18 2.05
C PHE A 11 -22.44 -1.60 1.65
N ALA A 12 -23.08 -2.66 2.18
CA ALA A 12 -22.66 -4.03 1.90
C ALA A 12 -22.97 -4.45 0.45
N ALA A 13 -22.05 -5.23 -0.15
CA ALA A 13 -22.25 -5.80 -1.47
C ALA A 13 -23.50 -6.70 -1.53
N PRO A 14 -24.24 -6.74 -2.66
CA PRO A 14 -25.28 -7.70 -2.88
C PRO A 14 -24.71 -9.12 -2.79
N GLN A 15 -25.44 -10.03 -2.16
CA GLN A 15 -24.99 -11.41 -1.97
C GLN A 15 -25.77 -12.35 -2.88
N SER A 16 -25.08 -13.32 -3.47
CA SER A 16 -25.70 -14.42 -4.17
C SER A 16 -26.48 -15.33 -3.20
N PRO A 17 -27.54 -16.02 -3.65
CA PRO A 17 -28.25 -16.97 -2.81
C PRO A 17 -27.32 -18.01 -2.19
N GLY A 18 -27.45 -18.23 -0.89
CA GLY A 18 -26.62 -19.18 -0.14
C GLY A 18 -25.28 -18.64 0.39
N VAL A 19 -24.92 -17.39 0.11
CA VAL A 19 -23.74 -16.74 0.65
C VAL A 19 -24.11 -15.95 1.91
N PRO A 20 -23.36 -16.06 3.03
CA PRO A 20 -23.65 -15.31 4.25
C PRO A 20 -23.62 -13.79 4.03
N PRO A 21 -24.57 -13.03 4.61
CA PRO A 21 -24.61 -11.58 4.46
C PRO A 21 -23.40 -10.92 5.07
N VAL A 22 -22.91 -9.85 4.43
CA VAL A 22 -21.82 -9.01 4.94
C VAL A 22 -22.30 -8.28 6.19
N GLN A 23 -21.51 -8.31 7.26
CA GLN A 23 -21.77 -7.63 8.52
C GLN A 23 -20.87 -6.42 8.70
N ARG A 24 -21.34 -5.38 9.42
CA ARG A 24 -20.53 -4.18 9.72
C ARG A 24 -19.20 -4.51 10.38
N ARG A 25 -19.22 -5.46 11.33
CA ARG A 25 -18.00 -5.91 12.02
C ARG A 25 -16.96 -6.53 11.09
N GLU A 26 -17.40 -7.15 9.99
CA GLU A 26 -16.50 -7.73 8.99
C GLU A 26 -15.79 -6.65 8.15
N VAL A 27 -16.53 -5.59 7.78
CA VAL A 27 -15.94 -4.45 7.07
C VAL A 27 -14.98 -3.67 7.95
N LEU A 28 -15.31 -3.50 9.24
CA LEU A 28 -14.37 -2.90 10.20
C LEU A 28 -13.15 -3.78 10.41
N ALA A 29 -13.33 -5.11 10.51
CA ALA A 29 -12.24 -6.06 10.61
C ALA A 29 -11.33 -6.01 9.38
N TRP A 30 -11.89 -5.86 8.18
CA TRP A 30 -11.12 -5.64 6.96
C TRP A 30 -10.27 -4.36 7.05
N ALA A 31 -10.84 -3.25 7.48
CA ALA A 31 -10.13 -1.98 7.60
C ALA A 31 -9.06 -2.00 8.71
N MET A 32 -9.25 -2.82 9.76
CA MET A 32 -8.26 -3.02 10.83
C MET A 32 -6.99 -3.73 10.35
N PHE A 33 -7.03 -4.44 9.23
CA PHE A 33 -5.81 -5.01 8.66
C PHE A 33 -4.85 -3.93 8.14
N ASP A 34 -5.37 -2.87 7.51
CA ASP A 34 -4.55 -1.75 7.08
C ASP A 34 -3.91 -1.04 8.29
N PHE A 35 -4.65 -0.91 9.41
CA PHE A 35 -4.10 -0.41 10.67
C PHE A 35 -2.94 -1.29 11.17
N ALA A 36 -3.14 -2.61 11.20
CA ALA A 36 -2.16 -3.60 11.66
C ALA A 36 -0.88 -3.57 10.81
N ASN A 37 -1.07 -3.58 9.50
CA ASN A 37 -0.04 -3.74 8.49
C ASN A 37 0.89 -2.51 8.40
N SER A 38 0.36 -1.30 8.62
CA SER A 38 1.11 -0.04 8.49
C SER A 38 2.19 0.14 9.56
N GLY A 39 2.05 -0.51 10.73
CA GLY A 39 3.09 -0.52 11.75
C GLY A 39 4.41 -1.15 11.25
N TYR A 40 4.32 -2.22 10.46
CA TYR A 40 5.48 -2.85 9.86
C TYR A 40 6.25 -1.91 8.93
N THR A 41 5.59 -1.28 7.97
CA THR A 41 6.28 -0.36 7.05
C THR A 41 6.87 0.84 7.76
N THR A 42 6.16 1.38 8.73
CA THR A 42 6.61 2.59 9.44
C THR A 42 7.80 2.29 10.34
N VAL A 43 7.75 1.22 11.13
CA VAL A 43 8.78 0.92 12.13
C VAL A 43 9.95 0.14 11.52
N VAL A 44 9.66 -0.93 10.75
CA VAL A 44 10.72 -1.81 10.23
C VAL A 44 11.36 -1.22 8.98
N ILE A 45 10.56 -0.83 7.99
CA ILE A 45 11.10 -0.44 6.68
C ILE A 45 11.61 1.00 6.67
N THR A 46 10.92 1.91 7.38
CA THR A 46 11.17 3.34 7.20
C THR A 46 11.95 3.99 8.34
N ALA A 47 11.57 3.78 9.62
CA ALA A 47 12.00 4.69 10.68
C ALA A 47 13.02 4.10 11.68
N VAL A 48 12.80 2.88 12.19
CA VAL A 48 13.55 2.38 13.35
C VAL A 48 14.56 1.29 12.95
N PHE A 49 14.06 0.14 12.43
CA PHE A 49 14.94 -0.98 12.16
C PHE A 49 15.90 -0.71 11.00
N ASN A 50 15.47 0.00 9.96
CA ASN A 50 16.34 0.42 8.86
C ASN A 50 17.57 1.20 9.37
N ALA A 51 17.34 2.22 10.19
CA ALA A 51 18.43 3.02 10.75
C ALA A 51 19.35 2.18 11.66
N TRP A 52 18.75 1.31 12.48
CA TRP A 52 19.49 0.43 13.38
C TRP A 52 20.28 -0.65 12.62
N PHE A 53 19.72 -1.20 11.54
CA PHE A 53 20.45 -2.12 10.67
C PHE A 53 21.74 -1.49 10.13
N VAL A 54 21.64 -0.27 9.60
CA VAL A 54 22.81 0.42 9.03
C VAL A 54 23.83 0.77 10.10
N ALA A 55 23.37 1.34 11.22
CA ALA A 55 24.27 1.86 12.26
C ALA A 55 24.90 0.76 13.14
N VAL A 56 24.12 -0.27 13.48
CA VAL A 56 24.51 -1.27 14.51
C VAL A 56 24.76 -2.64 13.91
N ILE A 57 23.77 -3.24 13.19
CA ILE A 57 23.93 -4.59 12.64
C ILE A 57 25.07 -4.64 11.63
N ALA A 58 25.13 -3.67 10.72
CA ALA A 58 26.18 -3.55 9.71
C ALA A 58 27.37 -2.69 10.16
N GLY A 59 27.38 -2.21 11.40
CA GLY A 59 28.50 -1.45 11.99
C GLY A 59 28.83 -0.13 11.29
N GLY A 60 27.86 0.51 10.62
CA GLY A 60 28.06 1.75 9.87
C GLY A 60 28.87 1.58 8.57
N ALA A 61 28.99 0.37 8.04
CA ALA A 61 29.76 0.10 6.83
C ALA A 61 29.16 0.82 5.60
N ASP A 62 29.99 1.30 4.69
CA ASP A 62 29.61 2.06 3.50
C ASP A 62 28.62 1.29 2.59
N TRP A 63 28.71 -0.04 2.58
CA TRP A 63 27.83 -0.91 1.81
C TRP A 63 26.46 -1.18 2.48
N ALA A 64 26.27 -0.82 3.76
CA ALA A 64 25.10 -1.19 4.55
C ALA A 64 23.78 -0.69 3.94
N THR A 65 23.74 0.57 3.52
CA THR A 65 22.57 1.17 2.85
C THR A 65 22.25 0.47 1.52
N LEU A 66 23.29 0.11 0.75
CA LEU A 66 23.13 -0.62 -0.50
C LEU A 66 22.55 -2.03 -0.25
N ALA A 67 23.08 -2.75 0.75
CA ALA A 67 22.60 -4.09 1.11
C ALA A 67 21.13 -4.06 1.54
N TRP A 68 20.72 -3.09 2.36
CA TRP A 68 19.33 -2.86 2.74
C TRP A 68 18.44 -2.62 1.51
N THR A 69 18.85 -1.71 0.64
CA THR A 69 18.10 -1.36 -0.57
C THR A 69 17.97 -2.56 -1.52
N LEU A 70 19.03 -3.36 -1.66
CA LEU A 70 19.00 -4.59 -2.45
C LEU A 70 18.04 -5.62 -1.87
N ALA A 71 18.02 -5.81 -0.54
CA ALA A 71 17.08 -6.73 0.11
C ALA A 71 15.62 -6.32 -0.14
N LEU A 72 15.29 -5.04 -0.02
CA LEU A 72 13.96 -4.54 -0.36
C LEU A 72 13.66 -4.72 -1.85
N SER A 73 14.61 -4.45 -2.73
CA SER A 73 14.45 -4.63 -4.18
C SER A 73 14.17 -6.08 -4.54
N VAL A 74 14.86 -7.03 -3.91
CA VAL A 74 14.59 -8.48 -4.10
C VAL A 74 13.16 -8.82 -3.67
N SER A 75 12.71 -8.34 -2.51
CA SER A 75 11.34 -8.60 -2.05
C SER A 75 10.29 -7.98 -2.98
N TYR A 76 10.55 -6.78 -3.51
CA TYR A 76 9.67 -6.13 -4.48
C TYR A 76 9.64 -6.88 -5.82
N ALA A 77 10.78 -7.37 -6.30
CA ALA A 77 10.86 -8.18 -7.51
C ALA A 77 10.10 -9.51 -7.35
N LEU A 78 10.22 -10.16 -6.19
CA LEU A 78 9.45 -11.36 -5.88
C LEU A 78 7.94 -11.09 -5.89
N ASN A 79 7.48 -10.00 -5.26
CA ASN A 79 6.07 -9.58 -5.30
C ASN A 79 5.62 -9.25 -6.73
N LEU A 80 6.42 -8.46 -7.47
CA LEU A 80 6.10 -8.06 -8.84
C LEU A 80 5.85 -9.27 -9.74
N VAL A 81 6.66 -10.31 -9.62
CA VAL A 81 6.52 -11.51 -10.46
C VAL A 81 5.42 -12.42 -9.94
N SER A 82 5.32 -12.65 -8.62
CA SER A 82 4.46 -13.70 -8.07
C SER A 82 3.04 -13.27 -7.73
N ALA A 83 2.82 -11.99 -7.40
CA ALA A 83 1.53 -11.52 -6.88
C ALA A 83 0.33 -11.80 -7.81
N PRO A 84 0.40 -11.54 -9.14
CA PRO A 84 -0.72 -11.83 -10.02
C PRO A 84 -1.05 -13.33 -10.10
N PHE A 85 -0.03 -14.18 -10.10
CA PHE A 85 -0.22 -15.64 -10.18
C PHE A 85 -0.74 -16.23 -8.88
N ILE A 86 -0.24 -15.75 -7.72
CA ILE A 86 -0.75 -16.15 -6.40
C ILE A 86 -2.19 -15.65 -6.25
N GLY A 87 -2.51 -14.45 -6.73
CA GLY A 87 -3.87 -13.92 -6.75
C GLY A 87 -4.81 -14.77 -7.58
N ALA A 88 -4.45 -15.07 -8.84
CA ALA A 88 -5.25 -15.93 -9.70
C ALA A 88 -5.44 -17.35 -9.11
N TYR A 89 -4.41 -17.90 -8.48
CA TYR A 89 -4.52 -19.16 -7.75
C TYR A 89 -5.47 -19.06 -6.55
N ALA A 90 -5.40 -17.95 -5.81
CA ALA A 90 -6.26 -17.67 -4.66
C ALA A 90 -7.73 -17.64 -5.05
N ASP A 91 -8.06 -16.94 -6.15
CA ASP A 91 -9.42 -16.87 -6.69
C ASP A 91 -9.91 -18.25 -7.13
N LEU A 92 -9.14 -18.95 -7.99
CA LEU A 92 -9.51 -20.25 -8.52
C LEU A 92 -9.70 -21.35 -7.46
N ARG A 93 -9.03 -21.23 -6.32
CA ARG A 93 -9.08 -22.21 -5.22
C ARG A 93 -9.89 -21.74 -4.02
N ALA A 94 -10.45 -20.54 -4.05
CA ALA A 94 -11.13 -19.92 -2.92
C ALA A 94 -10.22 -19.91 -1.66
N LYS A 95 -8.98 -19.43 -1.81
CA LYS A 95 -7.95 -19.46 -0.75
C LYS A 95 -7.40 -18.08 -0.39
N LYS A 96 -8.13 -17.01 -0.73
CA LYS A 96 -7.72 -15.63 -0.39
C LYS A 96 -7.47 -15.47 1.11
N ARG A 97 -8.42 -15.97 1.93
CA ARG A 97 -8.32 -15.89 3.39
C ARG A 97 -7.17 -16.73 3.95
N GLU A 98 -6.98 -17.96 3.48
CA GLU A 98 -5.89 -18.82 3.95
C GLU A 98 -4.52 -18.19 3.66
N LEU A 99 -4.32 -17.67 2.44
CA LEU A 99 -3.08 -17.01 2.03
C LEU A 99 -2.87 -15.67 2.75
N LEU A 100 -3.93 -14.93 3.06
CA LEU A 100 -3.86 -13.71 3.88
C LEU A 100 -3.39 -14.04 5.30
N ILE A 101 -3.94 -15.08 5.93
CA ILE A 101 -3.53 -15.53 7.26
C ILE A 101 -2.06 -15.96 7.22
N ALA A 102 -1.66 -16.77 6.24
CA ALA A 102 -0.28 -17.23 6.09
C ALA A 102 0.69 -16.05 5.91
N SER A 103 0.36 -15.07 5.04
CA SER A 103 1.19 -13.89 4.83
C SER A 103 1.30 -13.03 6.10
N ALA A 104 0.20 -12.83 6.82
CA ALA A 104 0.21 -12.11 8.10
C ALA A 104 1.10 -12.83 9.14
N CYS A 105 0.95 -14.15 9.31
CA CYS A 105 1.76 -14.92 10.24
C CYS A 105 3.26 -14.87 9.91
N VAL A 106 3.62 -14.97 8.62
CA VAL A 106 5.03 -14.86 8.19
C VAL A 106 5.58 -13.45 8.44
N CYS A 107 4.79 -12.40 8.15
CA CYS A 107 5.22 -11.03 8.41
C CYS A 107 5.38 -10.74 9.90
N ILE A 108 4.40 -11.14 10.73
CA ILE A 108 4.44 -10.98 12.19
C ILE A 108 5.62 -11.77 12.78
N GLY A 109 5.77 -13.05 12.40
CA GLY A 109 6.86 -13.91 12.88
C GLY A 109 8.23 -13.38 12.45
N GLY A 110 8.36 -12.92 11.19
CA GLY A 110 9.57 -12.27 10.70
C GLY A 110 9.89 -10.98 11.47
N THR A 111 8.88 -10.13 11.73
CA THR A 111 9.05 -8.91 12.54
C THR A 111 9.53 -9.24 13.96
N ALA A 112 8.95 -10.25 14.61
CA ALA A 112 9.40 -10.69 15.92
C ALA A 112 10.82 -11.29 15.87
N ALA A 113 11.15 -12.04 14.82
CA ALA A 113 12.49 -12.63 14.65
C ALA A 113 13.60 -11.57 14.44
N LEU A 114 13.26 -10.39 13.92
CA LEU A 114 14.23 -9.27 13.84
C LEU A 114 14.75 -8.83 15.22
N ALA A 115 14.00 -9.10 16.30
CA ALA A 115 14.46 -8.84 17.66
C ALA A 115 15.63 -9.73 18.08
N LEU A 116 15.90 -10.82 17.37
CA LEU A 116 17.02 -11.73 17.64
C LEU A 116 18.31 -11.33 16.90
N CYS A 117 18.23 -10.36 15.98
CA CYS A 117 19.41 -9.89 15.25
C CYS A 117 20.24 -8.95 16.12
N GLY A 118 21.55 -9.17 16.15
CA GLY A 118 22.53 -8.33 16.84
C GLY A 118 23.61 -7.79 15.88
N PRO A 119 24.63 -7.11 16.42
CA PRO A 119 25.77 -6.65 15.63
C PRO A 119 26.44 -7.81 14.87
N GLY A 120 26.59 -7.65 13.56
CA GLY A 120 27.18 -8.67 12.66
C GLY A 120 26.18 -9.65 12.03
N ASP A 121 24.92 -9.73 12.48
CA ASP A 121 23.91 -10.66 11.95
C ASP A 121 23.27 -10.17 10.62
N VAL A 122 24.10 -9.60 9.75
CA VAL A 122 23.67 -8.96 8.50
C VAL A 122 22.85 -9.88 7.61
N ALA A 123 23.39 -11.09 7.35
CA ALA A 123 22.70 -12.04 6.45
C ALA A 123 21.35 -12.48 7.00
N MET A 124 21.27 -12.75 8.31
CA MET A 124 20.02 -13.14 8.98
C MET A 124 18.99 -12.01 8.91
N ALA A 125 19.38 -10.78 9.24
CA ALA A 125 18.49 -9.62 9.19
C ALA A 125 17.95 -9.37 7.77
N LEU A 126 18.81 -9.40 6.75
CA LEU A 126 18.40 -9.21 5.36
C LEU A 126 17.47 -10.32 4.86
N CYS A 127 17.75 -11.59 5.19
CA CYS A 127 16.86 -12.71 4.84
C CYS A 127 15.48 -12.56 5.46
N ILE A 128 15.41 -12.21 6.75
CA ILE A 128 14.15 -11.99 7.46
C ILE A 128 13.39 -10.82 6.83
N VAL A 129 14.08 -9.72 6.52
CA VAL A 129 13.46 -8.55 5.87
C VAL A 129 12.92 -8.90 4.50
N VAL A 130 13.65 -9.64 3.66
CA VAL A 130 13.17 -10.08 2.33
C VAL A 130 11.90 -10.89 2.45
N ILE A 131 11.88 -11.89 3.33
CA ILE A 131 10.73 -12.79 3.54
C ILE A 131 9.55 -12.01 4.15
N GLY A 132 9.80 -11.22 5.20
CA GLY A 132 8.79 -10.41 5.88
C GLY A 132 8.15 -9.37 4.96
N ASN A 133 8.97 -8.65 4.17
CA ASN A 133 8.46 -7.63 3.25
C ASN A 133 7.77 -8.24 2.01
N PHE A 134 8.19 -9.43 1.57
CA PHE A 134 7.44 -10.20 0.59
C PHE A 134 6.05 -10.57 1.11
N ALA A 135 5.98 -11.13 2.32
CA ALA A 135 4.74 -11.53 2.96
C ALA A 135 3.82 -10.31 3.23
N PHE A 136 4.40 -9.17 3.66
CA PHE A 136 3.71 -7.89 3.79
C PHE A 136 3.00 -7.50 2.49
N GLY A 137 3.73 -7.45 1.36
CA GLY A 137 3.16 -7.08 0.07
C GLY A 137 2.08 -8.05 -0.42
N MET A 138 2.23 -9.35 -0.16
CA MET A 138 1.18 -10.33 -0.45
C MET A 138 -0.07 -10.09 0.39
N GLY A 139 0.07 -9.82 1.68
CA GLY A 139 -1.03 -9.46 2.58
C GLY A 139 -1.78 -8.21 2.13
N GLU A 140 -1.05 -7.17 1.69
CA GLU A 140 -1.59 -5.93 1.15
C GLU A 140 -2.48 -6.17 -0.08
N ASN A 141 -2.03 -7.01 -1.02
CA ASN A 141 -2.78 -7.36 -2.22
C ASN A 141 -4.03 -8.21 -1.89
N LEU A 142 -3.86 -9.21 -1.03
CA LEU A 142 -4.93 -10.13 -0.67
C LEU A 142 -6.03 -9.44 0.14
N ILE A 143 -5.69 -8.58 1.11
CA ILE A 143 -6.71 -7.85 1.87
C ILE A 143 -7.48 -6.88 0.97
N ALA A 144 -6.80 -6.20 0.04
CA ALA A 144 -7.44 -5.31 -0.91
C ALA A 144 -8.44 -6.04 -1.82
N ALA A 145 -8.17 -7.30 -2.17
CA ALA A 145 -9.04 -8.14 -2.99
C ALA A 145 -10.41 -8.47 -2.34
N PHE A 146 -10.53 -8.34 -1.02
CA PHE A 146 -11.82 -8.50 -0.34
C PHE A 146 -12.74 -7.28 -0.47
N LEU A 147 -12.21 -6.10 -0.82
CA LEU A 147 -13.01 -4.87 -0.90
C LEU A 147 -14.24 -4.99 -1.82
N PRO A 148 -14.13 -5.49 -3.07
CA PRO A 148 -15.29 -5.64 -3.96
C PRO A 148 -16.32 -6.66 -3.45
N GLU A 149 -15.92 -7.67 -2.69
CA GLU A 149 -16.82 -8.67 -2.12
C GLU A 149 -17.60 -8.14 -0.90
N LEU A 150 -17.04 -7.17 -0.19
CA LEU A 150 -17.60 -6.63 1.04
C LEU A 150 -18.49 -5.43 0.80
N VAL A 151 -18.24 -4.66 -0.26
CA VAL A 151 -18.79 -3.31 -0.40
C VAL A 151 -19.42 -3.11 -1.77
N ARG A 152 -20.59 -2.43 -1.79
CA ARG A 152 -21.23 -2.00 -3.03
C ARG A 152 -20.33 -1.02 -3.80
N PRO A 153 -20.42 -1.01 -5.14
CA PRO A 153 -19.65 -0.08 -5.98
C PRO A 153 -19.75 1.39 -5.52
N GLU A 154 -20.93 1.82 -5.07
CA GLU A 154 -21.24 3.20 -4.66
C GLU A 154 -20.65 3.59 -3.30
N ALA A 155 -20.09 2.63 -2.54
CA ALA A 155 -19.51 2.84 -1.22
C ALA A 155 -18.02 2.44 -1.15
N MET A 156 -17.42 2.06 -2.27
CA MET A 156 -16.03 1.60 -2.32
C MET A 156 -15.04 2.69 -1.93
N GLY A 157 -15.28 3.93 -2.33
CA GLY A 157 -14.43 5.05 -1.98
C GLY A 157 -14.38 5.27 -0.47
N LYS A 158 -15.55 5.32 0.17
CA LYS A 158 -15.67 5.52 1.61
C LYS A 158 -14.97 4.42 2.42
N VAL A 159 -15.21 3.16 2.08
CA VAL A 159 -14.63 2.02 2.82
C VAL A 159 -13.13 1.89 2.56
N SER A 160 -12.68 2.11 1.31
CA SER A 160 -11.25 2.20 1.01
C SER A 160 -10.55 3.31 1.79
N GLY A 161 -11.24 4.48 1.94
CA GLY A 161 -10.77 5.58 2.77
C GLY A 161 -10.65 5.22 4.25
N TRP A 162 -11.57 4.41 4.78
CA TRP A 162 -11.45 3.90 6.16
C TRP A 162 -10.20 3.04 6.34
N GLY A 163 -9.92 2.12 5.42
CA GLY A 163 -8.72 1.28 5.48
C GLY A 163 -7.46 2.13 5.50
N TRP A 164 -7.25 2.97 4.48
CA TRP A 164 -6.06 3.82 4.41
C TRP A 164 -5.94 4.80 5.57
N GLY A 165 -7.04 5.44 5.99
CA GLY A 165 -7.05 6.36 7.13
C GLY A 165 -6.65 5.66 8.43
N LEU A 166 -7.23 4.47 8.70
CA LEU A 166 -6.83 3.65 9.84
C LEU A 166 -5.38 3.17 9.71
N GLY A 167 -4.91 2.85 8.50
CA GLY A 167 -3.53 2.51 8.25
C GLY A 167 -2.56 3.59 8.70
N TYR A 168 -2.76 4.84 8.28
CA TYR A 168 -1.91 5.95 8.74
C TYR A 168 -1.93 6.11 10.27
N LEU A 169 -3.10 5.98 10.90
CA LEU A 169 -3.21 6.03 12.36
C LEU A 169 -2.48 4.86 13.03
N GLY A 170 -2.58 3.65 12.46
CA GLY A 170 -1.89 2.46 12.96
C GLY A 170 -0.37 2.58 12.89
N GLY A 171 0.14 3.08 11.77
CA GLY A 171 1.57 3.36 11.61
C GLY A 171 2.08 4.39 12.62
N LEU A 172 1.36 5.51 12.79
CA LEU A 172 1.70 6.55 13.77
C LEU A 172 1.66 6.06 15.21
N LEU A 173 0.62 5.30 15.58
CA LEU A 173 0.49 4.76 16.93
C LEU A 173 1.62 3.77 17.24
N THR A 174 1.90 2.84 16.32
CA THR A 174 2.96 1.85 16.50
C THR A 174 4.33 2.52 16.61
N LEU A 175 4.61 3.51 15.75
CA LEU A 175 5.85 4.28 15.83
C LEU A 175 5.94 5.06 17.15
N GLY A 176 4.84 5.71 17.57
CA GLY A 176 4.78 6.44 18.84
C GLY A 176 5.07 5.56 20.04
N LEU A 177 4.51 4.33 20.07
CA LEU A 177 4.79 3.35 21.12
C LEU A 177 6.26 2.91 21.11
N CYS A 178 6.85 2.68 19.93
CA CYS A 178 8.27 2.31 19.82
C CYS A 178 9.20 3.43 20.27
N LEU A 179 8.95 4.66 19.84
CA LEU A 179 9.74 5.83 20.25
C LEU A 179 9.58 6.13 21.75
N GLY A 180 8.36 6.03 22.27
CA GLY A 180 8.08 6.17 23.70
C GLY A 180 8.81 5.11 24.53
N TRP A 181 8.90 3.87 24.03
CA TRP A 181 9.68 2.81 24.66
C TRP A 181 11.19 3.13 24.68
N ILE A 182 11.77 3.51 23.53
CA ILE A 182 13.18 3.85 23.43
C ILE A 182 13.54 4.99 24.40
N GLN A 183 12.73 6.05 24.42
CA GLN A 183 12.98 7.23 25.28
C GLN A 183 12.69 6.94 26.76
N GLY A 184 11.61 6.21 27.04
CA GLY A 184 11.13 5.97 28.40
C GLY A 184 11.98 4.97 29.20
N THR A 185 12.65 4.03 28.54
CA THR A 185 13.49 3.03 29.23
C THR A 185 14.87 3.56 29.57
N GLY A 186 15.35 4.61 28.89
CA GLY A 186 16.73 5.11 29.05
C GLY A 186 17.80 4.09 28.68
N ARG A 187 17.44 2.96 28.03
CA ARG A 187 18.37 1.90 27.63
C ARG A 187 19.14 2.31 26.37
N PRO A 188 20.34 1.75 26.18
CA PRO A 188 21.05 1.88 24.93
C PRO A 188 20.21 1.40 23.75
N ALA A 189 20.38 2.00 22.56
CA ALA A 189 19.62 1.63 21.35
C ALA A 189 19.77 0.13 21.00
N GLU A 190 20.93 -0.46 21.29
CA GLU A 190 21.24 -1.87 21.09
C GLU A 190 20.30 -2.82 21.85
N GLU A 191 19.80 -2.40 23.02
CA GLU A 191 18.84 -3.17 23.81
C GLU A 191 17.40 -2.76 23.52
N ALA A 192 17.13 -1.48 23.31
CA ALA A 192 15.78 -0.94 23.17
C ALA A 192 15.18 -1.23 21.79
N VAL A 193 15.96 -1.17 20.70
CA VAL A 193 15.45 -1.36 19.33
C VAL A 193 14.96 -2.79 19.07
N PRO A 194 15.64 -3.88 19.49
CA PRO A 194 15.09 -5.23 19.36
C PRO A 194 13.73 -5.38 20.03
N GLN A 195 13.51 -4.74 21.18
CA GLN A 195 12.23 -4.76 21.87
C GLN A 195 11.11 -4.06 21.08
N THR A 196 11.45 -3.02 20.30
CA THR A 196 10.45 -2.36 19.43
C THR A 196 9.99 -3.26 18.30
N MET A 197 10.78 -4.22 17.87
CA MET A 197 10.35 -5.24 16.91
C MET A 197 9.28 -6.15 17.51
N LEU A 198 9.42 -6.54 18.78
CA LEU A 198 8.39 -7.30 19.49
C LEU A 198 7.12 -6.45 19.69
N ILE A 199 7.25 -5.18 20.07
CA ILE A 199 6.10 -4.25 20.17
C ILE A 199 5.36 -4.18 18.83
N THR A 200 6.09 -4.00 17.73
CA THR A 200 5.52 -3.93 16.38
C THR A 200 4.82 -5.23 15.99
N ALA A 201 5.44 -6.38 16.26
CA ALA A 201 4.86 -7.69 15.97
C ALA A 201 3.57 -7.94 16.80
N VAL A 202 3.58 -7.59 18.09
CA VAL A 202 2.40 -7.70 18.96
C VAL A 202 1.28 -6.75 18.51
N MET A 203 1.60 -5.51 18.19
CA MET A 203 0.62 -4.54 17.67
C MET A 203 0.01 -5.04 16.37
N PHE A 204 0.83 -5.57 15.44
CA PHE A 204 0.32 -6.17 14.21
C PHE A 204 -0.58 -7.36 14.52
N ALA A 205 -0.13 -8.29 15.35
CA ALA A 205 -0.91 -9.49 15.71
C ALA A 205 -2.27 -9.12 16.31
N LEU A 206 -2.29 -8.25 17.34
CA LEU A 206 -3.52 -7.85 18.03
C LEU A 206 -4.49 -7.12 17.10
N ALA A 207 -4.00 -6.18 16.30
CA ALA A 207 -4.82 -5.41 15.38
C ALA A 207 -5.33 -6.24 14.19
N ALA A 208 -4.61 -7.29 13.78
CA ALA A 208 -5.04 -8.22 12.74
C ALA A 208 -6.04 -9.26 13.22
N LEU A 209 -6.14 -9.56 14.53
CA LEU A 209 -7.06 -10.59 15.05
C LEU A 209 -8.50 -10.45 14.53
N PRO A 210 -9.14 -9.25 14.53
CA PRO A 210 -10.49 -9.13 14.00
C PRO A 210 -10.58 -9.59 12.53
N THR A 211 -9.59 -9.25 11.72
CA THR A 211 -9.54 -9.66 10.30
C THR A 211 -9.41 -11.16 10.16
N LEU A 212 -8.48 -11.77 10.90
CA LEU A 212 -8.19 -13.20 10.81
C LEU A 212 -9.39 -14.07 11.25
N PHE A 213 -10.20 -13.59 12.21
CA PHE A 213 -11.35 -14.34 12.71
C PHE A 213 -12.68 -14.00 12.03
N LEU A 214 -12.91 -12.74 11.65
CA LEU A 214 -14.22 -12.29 11.18
C LEU A 214 -14.33 -12.27 9.65
N LEU A 215 -13.21 -12.11 8.92
CA LEU A 215 -13.23 -12.07 7.45
C LEU A 215 -13.56 -13.44 6.88
N ARG A 216 -14.52 -13.50 5.97
CA ARG A 216 -15.01 -14.74 5.39
C ARG A 216 -14.67 -14.85 3.91
N GLU A 217 -14.19 -16.03 3.50
CA GLU A 217 -14.05 -16.38 2.09
C GLU A 217 -15.43 -16.61 1.48
N ARG A 218 -15.71 -15.96 0.35
CA ARG A 218 -16.99 -16.06 -0.36
C ARG A 218 -16.85 -16.67 -1.74
N ALA A 219 -15.60 -16.74 -2.26
CA ALA A 219 -15.32 -17.39 -3.52
C ALA A 219 -15.65 -18.89 -3.48
N ARG A 220 -15.95 -19.47 -4.63
CA ARG A 220 -16.17 -20.92 -4.77
C ARG A 220 -14.99 -21.55 -5.52
N PRO A 221 -14.43 -22.66 -5.02
CA PRO A 221 -13.31 -23.28 -5.68
C PRO A 221 -13.70 -23.89 -7.02
N THR A 222 -12.89 -23.72 -8.03
CA THR A 222 -13.06 -24.37 -9.34
C THR A 222 -12.75 -25.86 -9.23
N ALA A 223 -13.55 -26.71 -9.85
CA ALA A 223 -13.39 -28.17 -9.87
C ALA A 223 -12.24 -28.68 -10.77
N ALA A 224 -11.22 -27.85 -11.02
CA ALA A 224 -10.09 -28.17 -11.88
C ALA A 224 -8.93 -28.83 -11.11
N THR A 225 -8.14 -29.66 -11.76
CA THR A 225 -6.91 -30.24 -11.20
C THR A 225 -5.85 -29.16 -10.93
N ARG A 226 -4.82 -29.47 -10.12
CA ARG A 226 -3.74 -28.53 -9.83
C ARG A 226 -3.00 -28.03 -11.09
N ALA A 227 -2.79 -28.90 -12.07
CA ALA A 227 -2.14 -28.54 -13.35
C ALA A 227 -3.02 -27.61 -14.18
N GLN A 228 -4.31 -27.89 -14.29
CA GLN A 228 -5.29 -27.03 -14.96
C GLN A 228 -5.41 -25.66 -14.30
N VAL A 229 -5.41 -25.60 -12.97
CA VAL A 229 -5.45 -24.32 -12.23
C VAL A 229 -4.21 -23.48 -12.52
N ARG A 230 -3.00 -24.09 -12.57
CA ARG A 230 -1.77 -23.36 -12.93
C ARG A 230 -1.84 -22.79 -14.35
N ALA A 231 -2.26 -23.63 -15.33
CA ALA A 231 -2.39 -23.19 -16.72
C ALA A 231 -3.43 -22.07 -16.86
N LEU A 232 -4.59 -22.20 -16.18
CA LEU A 232 -5.63 -21.20 -16.19
C LEU A 232 -5.20 -19.88 -15.51
N ALA A 233 -4.49 -19.94 -14.37
CA ALA A 233 -3.94 -18.76 -13.71
C ALA A 233 -2.97 -18.00 -14.63
N MET A 234 -2.08 -18.73 -15.30
CA MET A 234 -1.15 -18.13 -16.28
C MET A 234 -1.92 -17.46 -17.43
N ALA A 235 -2.90 -18.17 -18.00
CA ALA A 235 -3.71 -17.65 -19.11
C ALA A 235 -4.48 -16.37 -18.71
N ARG A 236 -5.10 -16.34 -17.52
CA ARG A 236 -5.81 -15.19 -16.99
C ARG A 236 -4.91 -13.97 -16.81
N VAL A 237 -3.74 -14.13 -16.20
CA VAL A 237 -2.79 -13.04 -15.99
C VAL A 237 -2.29 -12.47 -17.32
N VAL A 238 -1.93 -13.34 -18.29
CA VAL A 238 -1.51 -12.91 -19.61
C VAL A 238 -2.63 -12.18 -20.35
N ASP A 239 -3.86 -12.68 -20.26
CA ASP A 239 -5.04 -12.06 -20.86
C ASP A 239 -5.31 -10.66 -20.26
N ALA A 240 -5.27 -10.53 -18.94
CA ALA A 240 -5.44 -9.24 -18.26
C ALA A 240 -4.37 -8.22 -18.67
N LEU A 241 -3.10 -8.65 -18.77
CA LEU A 241 -2.00 -7.79 -19.22
C LEU A 241 -2.15 -7.36 -20.69
N ARG A 242 -2.77 -8.19 -21.53
CA ARG A 242 -3.07 -7.85 -22.93
C ARG A 242 -4.33 -6.98 -23.06
N GLY A 243 -5.16 -6.89 -22.01
CA GLY A 243 -6.43 -6.16 -22.02
C GLY A 243 -7.53 -6.90 -22.76
N GLY A 244 -7.47 -8.24 -22.80
CA GLY A 244 -8.49 -9.12 -23.36
C GLY A 244 -9.77 -9.15 -22.51
N HIS A 245 -10.82 -9.77 -23.03
CA HIS A 245 -12.12 -9.96 -22.34
C HIS A 245 -12.68 -8.69 -21.67
N GLY A 246 -12.57 -7.52 -22.35
CA GLY A 246 -13.09 -6.24 -21.83
C GLY A 246 -12.23 -5.54 -20.78
N LEU A 247 -11.04 -6.05 -20.43
CA LEU A 247 -10.14 -5.50 -19.40
C LEU A 247 -9.28 -4.30 -19.88
N MET A 248 -9.57 -3.73 -21.06
CA MET A 248 -8.78 -2.63 -21.62
C MET A 248 -8.74 -1.40 -20.71
N ASP A 249 -9.86 -1.02 -20.11
CA ASP A 249 -9.91 0.14 -19.22
C ASP A 249 -9.22 -0.12 -17.89
N LEU A 250 -9.29 -1.36 -17.37
CA LEU A 250 -8.49 -1.78 -16.22
C LEU A 250 -6.98 -1.73 -16.52
N ARG A 251 -6.54 -2.22 -17.69
CA ARG A 251 -5.14 -2.12 -18.12
C ARG A 251 -4.67 -0.66 -18.21
N ARG A 252 -5.50 0.23 -18.77
CA ARG A 252 -5.20 1.68 -18.80
C ARG A 252 -5.08 2.26 -17.40
N LEU A 253 -5.96 1.84 -16.49
CA LEU A 253 -5.90 2.24 -15.09
C LEU A 253 -4.62 1.73 -14.42
N LEU A 254 -4.22 0.47 -14.62
CA LEU A 254 -2.96 -0.07 -14.09
C LEU A 254 -1.74 0.71 -14.61
N ALA A 255 -1.72 1.07 -15.89
CA ALA A 255 -0.67 1.92 -16.45
C ALA A 255 -0.67 3.33 -15.82
N CYS A 256 -1.85 3.92 -15.59
CA CYS A 256 -2.00 5.17 -14.85
C CYS A 256 -1.44 5.03 -13.43
N ILE A 257 -1.73 3.92 -12.75
CA ILE A 257 -1.24 3.62 -11.40
C ILE A 257 0.29 3.53 -11.39
N VAL A 258 0.92 2.83 -12.33
CA VAL A 258 2.39 2.81 -12.43
C VAL A 258 2.95 4.23 -12.50
N CYS A 259 2.36 5.10 -13.32
CA CYS A 259 2.84 6.46 -13.46
C CYS A 259 2.68 7.27 -12.18
N TYR A 260 1.45 7.48 -11.68
CA TYR A 260 1.31 8.36 -10.52
C TYR A 260 1.91 7.78 -9.24
N GLN A 261 1.89 6.46 -9.07
CA GLN A 261 2.54 5.82 -7.94
C GLN A 261 4.07 5.97 -8.00
N ALA A 262 4.70 6.03 -9.18
CA ALA A 262 6.11 6.33 -9.28
C ALA A 262 6.42 7.70 -8.67
N GLY A 263 5.60 8.72 -8.96
CA GLY A 263 5.71 10.02 -8.30
C GLY A 263 5.51 9.95 -6.78
N VAL A 264 4.46 9.24 -6.33
CA VAL A 264 4.15 9.07 -4.91
C VAL A 264 5.30 8.37 -4.18
N GLN A 265 5.80 7.25 -4.71
CA GLN A 265 6.89 6.48 -4.09
C GLN A 265 8.21 7.27 -4.06
N THR A 266 8.46 8.11 -5.06
CA THR A 266 9.59 9.04 -5.06
C THR A 266 9.50 10.01 -3.89
N VAL A 267 8.35 10.65 -3.70
CA VAL A 267 8.15 11.61 -2.60
C VAL A 267 8.29 10.91 -1.25
N ILE A 268 7.70 9.72 -1.07
CA ILE A 268 7.80 8.96 0.18
C ILE A 268 9.26 8.57 0.48
N ALA A 269 9.96 8.00 -0.50
CA ALA A 269 11.31 7.47 -0.30
C ALA A 269 12.35 8.58 -0.06
N LEU A 270 12.15 9.76 -0.66
CA LEU A 270 13.16 10.81 -0.71
C LEU A 270 12.80 12.06 0.10
N ALA A 271 11.67 12.04 0.83
CA ALA A 271 11.21 13.18 1.64
C ALA A 271 12.29 13.68 2.61
N ALA A 272 12.93 12.79 3.37
CA ALA A 272 13.95 13.14 4.34
C ALA A 272 15.21 13.72 3.67
N ILE A 273 15.64 13.14 2.55
CA ILE A 273 16.78 13.64 1.76
C ILE A 273 16.48 15.02 1.19
N TYR A 274 15.30 15.17 0.58
CA TYR A 274 14.88 16.44 0.02
C TYR A 274 14.80 17.55 1.06
N THR A 275 14.20 17.28 2.22
CA THR A 275 14.06 18.28 3.29
C THR A 275 15.41 18.69 3.88
N SER A 276 16.34 17.76 4.03
CA SER A 276 17.69 18.08 4.54
C SER A 276 18.56 18.77 3.48
N GLN A 277 18.63 18.25 2.26
CA GLN A 277 19.57 18.71 1.23
C GLN A 277 19.05 19.94 0.46
N ALA A 278 17.75 20.00 0.14
CA ALA A 278 17.19 21.10 -0.63
C ALA A 278 16.65 22.25 0.23
N LEU A 279 16.17 21.96 1.45
CA LEU A 279 15.51 22.93 2.32
C LEU A 279 16.32 23.28 3.57
N GLY A 280 17.41 22.55 3.85
CA GLY A 280 18.26 22.78 5.02
C GLY A 280 17.58 22.47 6.36
N PHE A 281 16.55 21.61 6.36
CA PHE A 281 15.85 21.23 7.59
C PHE A 281 16.74 20.39 8.50
N THR A 282 16.63 20.63 9.80
CA THR A 282 17.21 19.73 10.81
C THR A 282 16.47 18.39 10.80
N THR A 283 17.10 17.36 11.35
CA THR A 283 16.46 16.03 11.50
C THR A 283 15.14 16.13 12.26
N ALA A 284 15.07 16.93 13.32
CA ALA A 284 13.84 17.13 14.09
C ALA A 284 12.72 17.79 13.26
N GLN A 285 13.06 18.78 12.44
CA GLN A 285 12.09 19.43 11.54
C GLN A 285 11.61 18.46 10.46
N SER A 286 12.50 17.66 9.89
CA SER A 286 12.13 16.63 8.88
C SER A 286 11.21 15.58 9.47
N ILE A 287 11.47 15.07 10.67
CA ILE A 287 10.61 14.13 11.38
C ILE A 287 9.23 14.75 11.66
N THR A 288 9.20 16.00 12.13
CA THR A 288 7.95 16.71 12.41
C THR A 288 7.13 16.89 11.12
N LEU A 289 7.79 17.23 10.00
CA LEU A 289 7.12 17.35 8.71
C LEU A 289 6.50 16.02 8.27
N ILE A 290 7.25 14.93 8.36
CA ILE A 290 6.77 13.59 8.01
C ILE A 290 5.57 13.19 8.88
N LEU A 291 5.60 13.50 10.19
CA LEU A 291 4.48 13.27 11.10
C LEU A 291 3.22 14.02 10.65
N VAL A 292 3.36 15.32 10.35
CA VAL A 292 2.25 16.17 9.89
C VAL A 292 1.70 15.67 8.56
N VAL A 293 2.57 15.28 7.61
CA VAL A 293 2.17 14.67 6.33
C VAL A 293 1.34 13.40 6.55
N ASN A 294 1.72 12.53 7.49
CA ASN A 294 0.95 11.31 7.78
C ASN A 294 -0.42 11.61 8.42
N ILE A 295 -0.50 12.61 9.30
CA ILE A 295 -1.79 13.07 9.85
C ILE A 295 -2.67 13.63 8.73
N ALA A 296 -2.13 14.49 7.86
CA ALA A 296 -2.85 15.00 6.71
C ALA A 296 -3.28 13.88 5.75
N ALA A 297 -2.46 12.82 5.59
CA ALA A 297 -2.80 11.67 4.76
C ALA A 297 -3.97 10.87 5.34
N ALA A 298 -4.02 10.69 6.66
CA ALA A 298 -5.19 10.09 7.32
C ALA A 298 -6.47 10.92 7.03
N LEU A 299 -6.40 12.24 7.20
CA LEU A 299 -7.51 13.14 6.91
C LEU A 299 -7.91 13.12 5.44
N GLY A 300 -6.93 13.08 4.53
CA GLY A 300 -7.13 12.94 3.09
C GLY A 300 -7.85 11.64 2.73
N ALA A 301 -7.42 10.51 3.29
CA ALA A 301 -8.04 9.22 3.06
C ALA A 301 -9.49 9.17 3.53
N PHE A 302 -9.78 9.60 4.77
CA PHE A 302 -11.14 9.64 5.30
C PHE A 302 -12.04 10.61 4.54
N GLY A 303 -11.58 11.84 4.29
CA GLY A 303 -12.35 12.90 3.67
C GLY A 303 -12.67 12.61 2.20
N PHE A 304 -11.65 12.31 1.41
CA PHE A 304 -11.81 12.03 -0.02
C PHE A 304 -12.48 10.68 -0.28
N GLY A 305 -12.39 9.70 0.61
CA GLY A 305 -13.14 8.46 0.50
C GLY A 305 -14.66 8.72 0.44
N ALA A 306 -15.18 9.60 1.29
CA ALA A 306 -16.59 9.99 1.26
C ALA A 306 -16.96 10.86 0.05
N VAL A 307 -16.05 11.74 -0.39
CA VAL A 307 -16.21 12.60 -1.57
C VAL A 307 -16.21 11.77 -2.84
N GLN A 308 -15.40 10.72 -2.91
CA GLN A 308 -15.27 9.84 -4.07
C GLN A 308 -16.58 9.17 -4.47
N ASP A 309 -17.37 8.73 -3.49
CA ASP A 309 -18.65 8.08 -3.74
C ASP A 309 -19.69 9.04 -4.36
N ARG A 310 -19.52 10.38 -4.15
CA ARG A 310 -20.40 11.41 -4.71
C ARG A 310 -19.91 11.97 -6.04
N LEU A 311 -18.61 12.26 -6.17
CA LEU A 311 -18.02 12.86 -7.37
C LEU A 311 -17.69 11.82 -8.46
N GLY A 312 -17.63 10.54 -8.08
CA GLY A 312 -17.19 9.43 -8.91
C GLY A 312 -15.67 9.20 -8.87
N HIS A 313 -15.28 7.95 -9.01
CA HIS A 313 -13.92 7.48 -8.80
C HIS A 313 -12.86 8.18 -9.69
N ARG A 314 -13.15 8.33 -11.00
CA ARG A 314 -12.21 8.96 -11.95
C ARG A 314 -11.95 10.43 -11.62
N ARG A 315 -13.03 11.20 -11.32
CA ARG A 315 -12.91 12.64 -11.03
C ARG A 315 -12.14 12.86 -9.72
N THR A 316 -12.41 12.07 -8.72
CA THR A 316 -11.71 12.16 -7.42
C THR A 316 -10.22 11.87 -7.60
N LEU A 317 -9.85 10.78 -8.30
CA LEU A 317 -8.44 10.49 -8.57
C LEU A 317 -7.79 11.60 -9.40
N ALA A 318 -8.47 12.15 -10.42
CA ALA A 318 -7.94 13.28 -11.19
C ALA A 318 -7.67 14.51 -10.33
N LEU A 319 -8.59 14.87 -9.42
CA LEU A 319 -8.40 15.99 -8.48
C LEU A 319 -7.19 15.77 -7.59
N THR A 320 -6.97 14.54 -7.10
CA THR A 320 -5.79 14.25 -6.28
C THR A 320 -4.49 14.37 -7.08
N LEU A 321 -4.48 13.95 -8.36
CA LEU A 321 -3.29 14.09 -9.22
C LEU A 321 -3.00 15.55 -9.53
N VAL A 322 -4.01 16.37 -9.76
CA VAL A 322 -3.85 17.83 -9.88
C VAL A 322 -3.31 18.44 -8.59
N GLY A 323 -3.83 18.00 -7.45
CA GLY A 323 -3.31 18.41 -6.13
C GLY A 323 -1.83 18.03 -5.93
N TRP A 324 -1.42 16.84 -6.37
CA TRP A 324 -0.03 16.41 -6.37
C TRP A 324 0.87 17.31 -7.22
N ILE A 325 0.44 17.64 -8.44
CA ILE A 325 1.18 18.54 -9.34
C ILE A 325 1.33 19.91 -8.66
N ALA A 326 0.25 20.45 -8.09
CA ALA A 326 0.27 21.72 -7.36
C ALA A 326 1.21 21.68 -6.15
N ALA A 327 1.17 20.59 -5.37
CA ALA A 327 2.02 20.40 -4.19
C ALA A 327 3.51 20.39 -4.58
N ILE A 328 3.87 19.66 -5.64
CA ILE A 328 5.26 19.62 -6.14
C ILE A 328 5.69 20.97 -6.70
N ALA A 329 4.82 21.66 -7.44
CA ALA A 329 5.11 23.00 -7.93
C ALA A 329 5.36 23.98 -6.77
N LEU A 330 4.50 23.97 -5.75
CA LEU A 330 4.68 24.76 -4.54
C LEU A 330 6.00 24.43 -3.85
N MET A 331 6.35 23.14 -3.73
CA MET A 331 7.58 22.69 -3.09
C MET A 331 8.82 23.13 -3.88
N GLY A 332 8.78 23.06 -5.21
CA GLY A 332 9.86 23.49 -6.10
C GLY A 332 10.08 25.01 -6.09
N LEU A 333 9.01 25.79 -5.96
CA LEU A 333 9.02 27.25 -5.93
C LEU A 333 9.13 27.84 -4.52
N ALA A 334 9.17 26.98 -3.47
CA ALA A 334 9.18 27.42 -2.09
C ALA A 334 10.40 28.29 -1.77
N SER A 335 10.16 29.55 -1.41
CA SER A 335 11.16 30.53 -0.96
C SER A 335 11.12 30.78 0.55
N GLY A 336 10.22 30.07 1.29
CA GLY A 336 10.09 30.24 2.74
C GLY A 336 9.42 29.04 3.42
N THR A 337 9.65 28.91 4.72
CA THR A 337 9.21 27.79 5.54
C THR A 337 7.69 27.60 5.51
N VAL A 338 6.92 28.69 5.48
CA VAL A 338 5.43 28.61 5.45
C VAL A 338 4.93 27.89 4.21
N VAL A 339 5.50 28.21 3.01
CA VAL A 339 5.11 27.56 1.76
C VAL A 339 5.45 26.07 1.79
N VAL A 340 6.59 25.69 2.38
CA VAL A 340 6.96 24.28 2.56
C VAL A 340 5.91 23.54 3.41
N TRP A 341 5.46 24.11 4.52
CA TRP A 341 4.43 23.49 5.37
C TRP A 341 3.08 23.38 4.66
N ILE A 342 2.67 24.38 3.89
CA ILE A 342 1.45 24.32 3.07
C ILE A 342 1.56 23.20 2.04
N ALA A 343 2.68 23.15 1.30
CA ALA A 343 2.93 22.11 0.30
C ALA A 343 2.96 20.72 0.92
N ALA A 344 3.59 20.55 2.08
CA ALA A 344 3.64 19.28 2.81
C ALA A 344 2.26 18.79 3.26
N ASN A 345 1.41 19.68 3.77
CA ASN A 345 0.03 19.33 4.10
C ASN A 345 -0.76 18.93 2.87
N LEU A 346 -0.58 19.62 1.73
CA LEU A 346 -1.22 19.26 0.47
C LEU A 346 -0.71 17.90 -0.05
N VAL A 347 0.60 17.63 0.05
CA VAL A 347 1.19 16.30 -0.20
C VAL A 347 0.49 15.23 0.64
N GLY A 348 0.34 15.45 1.95
CA GLY A 348 -0.31 14.51 2.84
C GLY A 348 -1.77 14.25 2.42
N LEU A 349 -2.57 15.30 2.25
CA LEU A 349 -3.96 15.16 1.82
C LEU A 349 -4.08 14.37 0.49
N CYS A 350 -3.25 14.71 -0.49
CA CYS A 350 -3.23 14.03 -1.78
C CYS A 350 -2.71 12.58 -1.68
N LEU A 351 -1.76 12.31 -0.78
CA LEU A 351 -1.24 10.97 -0.53
C LEU A 351 -2.36 10.05 -0.07
N GLY A 352 -3.04 10.37 1.02
CA GLY A 352 -4.13 9.55 1.54
C GLY A 352 -5.28 9.41 0.55
N ALA A 353 -5.66 10.52 -0.10
CA ALA A 353 -6.74 10.54 -1.07
C ALA A 353 -6.44 9.71 -2.32
N SER A 354 -5.23 9.80 -2.91
CA SER A 354 -4.87 9.05 -4.13
C SER A 354 -4.71 7.55 -3.87
N GLN A 355 -4.18 7.17 -2.72
CA GLN A 355 -4.08 5.76 -2.32
C GLN A 355 -5.45 5.13 -2.18
N SER A 356 -6.36 5.79 -1.45
CA SER A 356 -7.74 5.34 -1.28
C SER A 356 -8.49 5.28 -2.62
N ALA A 357 -8.39 6.36 -3.43
CA ALA A 357 -9.11 6.47 -4.69
C ALA A 357 -8.63 5.46 -5.73
N GLY A 358 -7.32 5.22 -5.80
CA GLY A 358 -6.74 4.23 -6.70
C GLY A 358 -7.21 2.82 -6.39
N ARG A 359 -7.14 2.39 -5.12
CA ARG A 359 -7.61 1.07 -4.66
C ARG A 359 -9.11 0.88 -4.94
N ALA A 360 -9.92 1.87 -4.62
CA ALA A 360 -11.36 1.82 -4.86
C ALA A 360 -11.70 1.73 -6.36
N LEU A 361 -11.00 2.47 -7.22
CA LEU A 361 -11.23 2.43 -8.67
C LEU A 361 -10.82 1.08 -9.28
N VAL A 362 -9.73 0.47 -8.79
CA VAL A 362 -9.36 -0.90 -9.19
C VAL A 362 -10.48 -1.88 -8.81
N GLY A 363 -10.98 -1.82 -7.57
CA GLY A 363 -12.09 -2.66 -7.11
C GLY A 363 -13.38 -2.43 -7.91
N TYR A 364 -13.66 -1.19 -8.31
CA TYR A 364 -14.83 -0.83 -9.12
C TYR A 364 -14.79 -1.43 -10.54
N LEU A 365 -13.59 -1.56 -11.12
CA LEU A 365 -13.38 -2.14 -12.46
C LEU A 365 -13.03 -3.64 -12.41
N CYS A 366 -12.99 -4.23 -11.22
CA CYS A 366 -12.63 -5.63 -11.03
C CYS A 366 -13.79 -6.55 -11.43
N PRO A 367 -13.56 -7.55 -12.32
CA PRO A 367 -14.55 -8.60 -12.56
C PRO A 367 -14.73 -9.47 -11.31
N PRO A 368 -15.97 -9.93 -11.02
CA PRO A 368 -16.21 -10.93 -10.00
C PRO A 368 -15.38 -12.20 -10.22
N GLU A 369 -15.03 -12.89 -9.13
CA GLU A 369 -14.22 -14.11 -9.12
C GLU A 369 -12.77 -13.96 -9.66
N ARG A 370 -12.30 -12.71 -9.87
CA ARG A 370 -10.91 -12.39 -10.26
C ARG A 370 -10.26 -11.32 -9.36
N GLU A 371 -10.79 -11.13 -8.16
CA GLU A 371 -10.40 -10.01 -7.29
C GLU A 371 -8.93 -10.12 -6.86
N ALA A 372 -8.48 -11.29 -6.42
CA ALA A 372 -7.09 -11.45 -5.97
C ALA A 372 -6.09 -11.39 -7.14
N GLU A 373 -6.48 -11.87 -8.32
CA GLU A 373 -5.69 -11.72 -9.55
C GLU A 373 -5.49 -10.23 -9.89
N ILE A 374 -6.60 -9.47 -9.92
CA ILE A 374 -6.57 -8.05 -10.30
C ILE A 374 -5.83 -7.20 -9.26
N PHE A 375 -6.02 -7.47 -7.98
CA PHE A 375 -5.25 -6.81 -6.93
C PHE A 375 -3.79 -7.29 -6.88
N GLY A 376 -3.49 -8.50 -7.34
CA GLY A 376 -2.11 -8.94 -7.63
C GLY A 376 -1.45 -8.11 -8.74
N LEU A 377 -2.18 -7.80 -9.83
CA LEU A 377 -1.72 -6.90 -10.89
C LEU A 377 -1.58 -5.45 -10.39
N TRP A 378 -2.49 -4.99 -9.52
CA TRP A 378 -2.37 -3.70 -8.86
C TRP A 378 -1.10 -3.64 -7.99
N GLY A 379 -0.84 -4.65 -7.18
CA GLY A 379 0.39 -4.76 -6.39
C GLY A 379 1.64 -4.78 -7.27
N MET A 380 1.62 -5.50 -8.38
CA MET A 380 2.69 -5.49 -9.39
C MET A 380 2.94 -4.07 -9.91
N ALA A 381 1.89 -3.33 -10.26
CA ALA A 381 2.00 -1.95 -10.73
C ALA A 381 2.61 -1.01 -9.67
N VAL A 382 2.21 -1.15 -8.39
CA VAL A 382 2.76 -0.37 -7.27
C VAL A 382 4.24 -0.71 -7.03
N LYS A 383 4.63 -1.99 -7.05
CA LYS A 383 6.04 -2.38 -6.85
C LYS A 383 6.92 -1.94 -8.03
N LEU A 384 6.42 -2.00 -9.26
CA LEU A 384 7.11 -1.43 -10.42
C LEU A 384 7.32 0.09 -10.25
N ALA A 385 6.31 0.80 -9.80
CA ALA A 385 6.37 2.22 -9.52
C ALA A 385 7.40 2.57 -8.42
N SER A 386 7.48 1.73 -7.37
CA SER A 386 8.45 1.88 -6.27
C SER A 386 9.91 1.75 -6.72
N ILE A 387 10.14 1.09 -7.85
CA ILE A 387 11.47 1.00 -8.48
C ILE A 387 11.70 2.19 -9.42
N LEU A 388 10.76 2.46 -10.32
CA LEU A 388 10.92 3.47 -11.37
C LEU A 388 11.01 4.90 -10.81
N GLY A 389 10.21 5.21 -9.79
CA GLY A 389 10.14 6.56 -9.24
C GLY A 389 11.46 7.02 -8.62
N PRO A 390 11.95 6.39 -7.55
CA PRO A 390 13.20 6.77 -6.90
C PRO A 390 14.42 6.68 -7.83
N LEU A 391 14.45 5.68 -8.73
CA LEU A 391 15.51 5.54 -9.71
C LEU A 391 15.58 6.74 -10.66
N SER A 392 14.43 7.18 -11.19
CA SER A 392 14.38 8.34 -12.08
C SER A 392 14.81 9.63 -11.39
N TYR A 393 14.42 9.84 -10.12
CA TYR A 393 14.89 10.97 -9.32
C TYR A 393 16.42 10.93 -9.16
N GLY A 394 16.98 9.77 -8.82
CA GLY A 394 18.43 9.59 -8.70
C GLY A 394 19.18 9.92 -10.00
N LEU A 395 18.68 9.44 -11.13
CA LEU A 395 19.26 9.72 -12.45
C LEU A 395 19.22 11.21 -12.79
N VAL A 396 18.08 11.87 -12.55
CA VAL A 396 17.94 13.32 -12.76
C VAL A 396 18.88 14.08 -11.81
N ASN A 397 18.98 13.67 -10.56
CA ASN A 397 19.85 14.32 -9.59
C ASN A 397 21.33 14.25 -10.03
N ILE A 398 21.79 13.10 -10.51
CA ILE A 398 23.15 12.94 -11.07
C ILE A 398 23.33 13.83 -12.30
N ALA A 399 22.37 13.80 -13.23
CA ALA A 399 22.45 14.58 -14.48
C ALA A 399 22.39 16.09 -14.24
N THR A 400 21.90 16.53 -13.08
CA THR A 400 21.78 17.95 -12.71
C THR A 400 22.76 18.36 -11.60
N GLU A 401 23.85 17.62 -11.44
CA GLU A 401 24.92 17.90 -10.48
C GLU A 401 24.43 18.14 -9.04
N GLY A 402 23.47 17.31 -8.59
CA GLY A 402 22.93 17.35 -7.24
C GLY A 402 21.77 18.34 -7.04
N ASN A 403 21.11 18.81 -8.10
CA ASN A 403 19.97 19.70 -7.96
C ASN A 403 18.71 18.97 -7.51
N HIS A 404 18.55 18.80 -6.20
CA HIS A 404 17.39 18.13 -5.59
C HIS A 404 16.06 18.83 -5.89
N ARG A 405 16.03 20.15 -6.04
CA ARG A 405 14.80 20.89 -6.39
C ARG A 405 14.31 20.53 -7.79
N LEU A 406 15.23 20.52 -8.76
CA LEU A 406 14.88 20.15 -10.14
C LEU A 406 14.46 18.68 -10.23
N SER A 407 15.17 17.78 -9.53
CA SER A 407 14.82 16.37 -9.46
C SER A 407 13.40 16.15 -8.90
N MET A 408 13.01 16.92 -7.86
CA MET A 408 11.66 16.87 -7.31
C MET A 408 10.62 17.41 -8.30
N VAL A 409 10.89 18.54 -8.95
CA VAL A 409 9.96 19.13 -9.95
C VAL A 409 9.75 18.19 -11.14
N VAL A 410 10.81 17.53 -11.63
CA VAL A 410 10.71 16.53 -12.72
C VAL A 410 9.81 15.35 -12.31
N THR A 411 9.72 15.03 -11.02
CA THR A 411 8.79 14.00 -10.51
C THR A 411 7.32 14.32 -10.86
N ALA A 412 6.97 15.60 -11.08
CA ALA A 412 5.62 16.00 -11.51
C ALA A 412 5.22 15.38 -12.85
N VAL A 413 6.18 15.05 -13.71
CA VAL A 413 5.93 14.38 -15.02
C VAL A 413 5.17 13.07 -14.83
N PHE A 414 5.44 12.33 -13.74
CA PHE A 414 4.73 11.09 -13.43
C PHE A 414 3.25 11.33 -13.14
N PHE A 415 2.93 12.40 -12.42
CA PHE A 415 1.53 12.73 -12.11
C PHE A 415 0.81 13.26 -13.36
N VAL A 416 1.48 14.04 -14.21
CA VAL A 416 0.94 14.48 -15.50
C VAL A 416 0.67 13.29 -16.42
N ALA A 417 1.63 12.38 -16.57
CA ALA A 417 1.46 11.15 -17.35
C ALA A 417 0.32 10.28 -16.81
N GLY A 418 0.25 10.13 -15.48
CA GLY A 418 -0.85 9.45 -14.79
C GLY A 418 -2.20 10.09 -15.09
N LEU A 419 -2.29 11.43 -15.04
CA LEU A 419 -3.51 12.16 -15.35
C LEU A 419 -3.94 11.98 -16.80
N ILE A 420 -3.01 12.06 -17.76
CA ILE A 420 -3.28 11.83 -19.18
C ILE A 420 -3.80 10.41 -19.42
N LEU A 421 -3.19 9.39 -18.79
CA LEU A 421 -3.65 8.02 -18.89
C LEU A 421 -5.03 7.84 -18.25
N LEU A 422 -5.29 8.48 -17.11
CA LEU A 422 -6.59 8.45 -16.44
C LEU A 422 -7.70 9.01 -17.31
N MET A 423 -7.43 10.05 -18.10
CA MET A 423 -8.41 10.62 -19.04
C MET A 423 -8.85 9.62 -20.11
N ARG A 424 -8.01 8.62 -20.42
CA ARG A 424 -8.32 7.56 -21.40
C ARG A 424 -9.10 6.38 -20.80
N VAL A 425 -9.31 6.36 -19.47
CA VAL A 425 -10.09 5.33 -18.78
C VAL A 425 -11.57 5.67 -18.87
N ASP A 426 -12.35 4.79 -19.49
CA ASP A 426 -13.81 4.87 -19.46
C ASP A 426 -14.33 3.96 -18.35
N VAL A 427 -14.69 4.58 -17.23
CA VAL A 427 -15.12 3.86 -16.02
C VAL A 427 -16.46 3.14 -16.22
N ALA A 428 -17.39 3.75 -16.99
CA ALA A 428 -18.70 3.15 -17.25
C ALA A 428 -18.56 1.90 -18.13
N ARG A 429 -17.80 2.02 -19.23
CA ARG A 429 -17.52 0.88 -20.11
C ARG A 429 -16.76 -0.24 -19.41
N GLY A 430 -15.71 0.10 -18.64
CA GLY A 430 -14.91 -0.88 -17.91
C GLY A 430 -15.73 -1.62 -16.87
N HIS A 431 -16.60 -0.92 -16.12
CA HIS A 431 -17.50 -1.54 -15.15
C HIS A 431 -18.55 -2.45 -15.81
N ALA A 432 -19.13 -2.01 -16.94
CA ALA A 432 -20.06 -2.84 -17.69
C ALA A 432 -19.38 -4.12 -18.23
N ALA A 433 -18.17 -3.98 -18.81
CA ALA A 433 -17.39 -5.10 -19.30
C ALA A 433 -17.02 -6.11 -18.20
N ALA A 434 -16.66 -5.62 -17.00
CA ALA A 434 -16.35 -6.47 -15.86
C ALA A 434 -17.53 -7.37 -15.43
N ARG A 435 -18.78 -6.92 -15.65
CA ARG A 435 -20.00 -7.68 -15.30
C ARG A 435 -20.49 -8.63 -16.40
N VAL A 436 -20.11 -8.40 -17.66
CA VAL A 436 -20.49 -9.26 -18.80
C VAL A 436 -19.64 -10.53 -18.85
N SER A 437 -18.42 -10.52 -18.29
CA SER A 437 -17.55 -11.69 -18.23
C SER A 437 -18.09 -12.85 -17.37
N ASP A 438 -19.22 -12.66 -16.70
CA ASP A 438 -19.91 -13.66 -15.86
C ASP A 438 -21.00 -14.48 -16.63
N GLN A 439 -21.21 -14.22 -17.91
CA GLN A 439 -22.10 -15.00 -18.78
C GLN A 439 -21.31 -15.89 -19.74
#